data_cc92a5ce6268e43e70dd39b27f2c8d4f
#
_entry.id   cc92a5ce6268e43e70dd39b27f2c8d4f
#
_cell.length_a   1.000
_cell.length_b   1.000
_cell.length_c   1.000
_cell.angle_alpha   90.00
_cell.angle_beta   90.00
_cell.angle_gamma   90.00
#
_symmetry.space_group_name_H-M   'P 1'
#
loop_
_entity.id
_entity.type
_entity.pdbx_description
1 polymer ?
#
loop_
_entity_poly.entity_id
_entity_poly.type
_entity_poly.pdbx_seq_one_letter_code
_entity_poly.pdbx_strand_id
1 'polypeptide(L)'
;DYDIAGAATGVVDASKLLGPERVTDGDVVIAMASSGLHSNGYSLVRSVVSRVGASLESHVAEFGRTLGEELLEPTRLYTRLCLDLVERFGVGGIHAYSHVTGGGLAANLSRVLPQGAIATVDRSTWTVPAVFDWVRRGGDVTWVGMEDSLNLGVGMVAVVSASVASEVLSAINEAGVAAWVLGSVTSAGADGTVAGFGSVSDLSADSSGVRLISGTKGVQAGAVLLHGEYRVG
;
A
#
# COMPACT_ATOMS: atom_id res chain seq x y z
N ASP A 1 -27.01 -4.57 -14.74
CA ASP A 1 -25.66 -4.77 -14.15
C ASP A 1 -24.83 -5.60 -15.12
N TYR A 2 -23.55 -5.31 -15.23
CA TYR A 2 -22.61 -6.09 -16.04
C TYR A 2 -21.24 -6.06 -15.36
N ASP A 3 -20.48 -7.14 -15.55
CA ASP A 3 -19.10 -7.27 -15.09
C ASP A 3 -18.15 -7.08 -16.27
N ILE A 4 -16.98 -6.50 -15.97
CA ILE A 4 -15.89 -6.39 -16.93
C ILE A 4 -14.71 -7.19 -16.38
N ALA A 5 -14.25 -8.17 -17.15
CA ALA A 5 -13.08 -8.96 -16.84
C ALA A 5 -12.03 -8.81 -17.94
N GLY A 6 -10.77 -8.86 -17.57
CA GLY A 6 -9.64 -8.80 -18.49
C GLY A 6 -8.58 -9.81 -18.13
N ALA A 7 -7.86 -10.28 -19.13
CA ALA A 7 -6.68 -11.11 -18.96
C ALA A 7 -5.55 -10.54 -19.81
N ALA A 8 -4.33 -10.59 -19.27
CA ALA A 8 -3.13 -10.17 -19.98
C ALA A 8 -2.05 -11.25 -19.85
N THR A 9 -1.29 -11.45 -20.91
CA THR A 9 -0.14 -12.36 -20.93
C THR A 9 1.11 -11.55 -21.22
N GLY A 10 2.13 -11.73 -20.41
CA GLY A 10 3.45 -11.11 -20.59
C GLY A 10 4.55 -12.17 -20.57
N VAL A 11 5.72 -11.79 -21.07
CA VAL A 11 6.93 -12.63 -21.05
C VAL A 11 8.05 -11.84 -20.40
N VAL A 12 8.78 -12.48 -19.51
CA VAL A 12 9.95 -11.92 -18.84
C VAL A 12 11.06 -12.98 -18.82
N ASP A 13 12.30 -12.55 -18.92
CA ASP A 13 13.45 -13.43 -18.70
C ASP A 13 13.42 -13.93 -17.24
N ALA A 14 13.56 -15.25 -17.06
CA ALA A 14 13.53 -15.86 -15.72
C ALA A 14 14.55 -15.24 -14.76
N SER A 15 15.71 -14.82 -15.26
CA SER A 15 16.75 -14.14 -14.48
C SER A 15 16.34 -12.73 -14.01
N LYS A 16 15.33 -12.14 -14.65
CA LYS A 16 14.79 -10.79 -14.36
C LYS A 16 13.47 -10.82 -13.58
N LEU A 17 13.03 -11.98 -13.16
CA LEU A 17 11.81 -12.08 -12.36
C LEU A 17 12.00 -11.34 -11.03
N LEU A 18 11.04 -10.49 -10.69
CA LEU A 18 10.95 -9.87 -9.37
C LEU A 18 10.07 -10.72 -8.45
N GLY A 19 10.29 -10.62 -7.16
CA GLY A 19 9.45 -11.35 -6.21
C GLY A 19 10.14 -11.65 -4.88
N PRO A 20 9.48 -12.45 -4.04
CA PRO A 20 9.94 -12.71 -2.67
C PRO A 20 11.38 -13.22 -2.59
N GLU A 21 11.84 -13.98 -3.60
CA GLU A 21 13.19 -14.57 -3.60
C GLU A 21 14.32 -13.53 -3.65
N ARG A 22 13.98 -12.28 -4.01
CA ARG A 22 14.95 -11.17 -4.07
C ARG A 22 14.92 -10.29 -2.85
N VAL A 23 13.82 -10.30 -2.10
CA VAL A 23 13.65 -9.45 -0.92
C VAL A 23 14.57 -9.95 0.19
N THR A 24 15.34 -9.02 0.76
CA THR A 24 16.34 -9.30 1.78
C THR A 24 16.16 -8.43 3.01
N ASP A 25 16.77 -8.84 4.10
CA ASP A 25 16.86 -8.05 5.33
C ASP A 25 17.55 -6.70 5.05
N GLY A 26 17.00 -5.62 5.58
CA GLY A 26 17.46 -4.26 5.35
C GLY A 26 16.89 -3.57 4.10
N ASP A 27 16.10 -4.26 3.29
CA ASP A 27 15.42 -3.63 2.15
C ASP A 27 14.52 -2.49 2.60
N VAL A 28 14.44 -1.44 1.78
CA VAL A 28 13.61 -0.27 2.02
C VAL A 28 12.27 -0.42 1.30
N VAL A 29 11.21 -0.08 2.00
CA VAL A 29 9.84 -0.09 1.48
C VAL A 29 9.47 1.33 1.07
N ILE A 30 9.30 1.58 -0.23
CA ILE A 30 8.96 2.90 -0.81
C ILE A 30 7.51 2.87 -1.29
N ALA A 31 6.71 3.84 -0.82
CA ALA A 31 5.37 4.08 -1.33
C ALA A 31 5.37 4.99 -2.55
N MET A 32 4.42 4.76 -3.43
CA MET A 32 4.02 5.66 -4.51
C MET A 32 2.56 6.06 -4.28
N ALA A 33 2.28 7.36 -4.29
CA ALA A 33 0.96 7.89 -4.03
C ALA A 33 -0.11 7.33 -4.98
N SER A 34 -1.28 7.02 -4.44
CA SER A 34 -2.48 6.82 -5.25
C SER A 34 -2.99 8.14 -5.81
N SER A 35 -3.85 8.10 -6.83
CA SER A 35 -4.60 9.26 -7.33
C SER A 35 -5.90 9.51 -6.55
N GLY A 36 -6.27 8.59 -5.67
CA GLY A 36 -7.51 8.56 -4.92
C GLY A 36 -7.86 7.15 -4.50
N LEU A 37 -9.15 6.84 -4.48
CA LEU A 37 -9.66 5.50 -4.08
C LEU A 37 -9.19 4.36 -4.98
N HIS A 38 -8.79 4.66 -6.21
CA HIS A 38 -8.61 3.69 -7.29
C HIS A 38 -9.92 2.91 -7.53
N SER A 39 -9.84 1.60 -7.76
CA SER A 39 -11.03 0.79 -8.08
C SER A 39 -11.42 -0.18 -6.97
N ASN A 40 -11.05 0.10 -5.71
CA ASN A 40 -11.30 -0.78 -4.58
C ASN A 40 -12.09 -0.09 -3.48
N GLY A 41 -12.81 -0.87 -2.67
CA GLY A 41 -13.55 -0.38 -1.52
C GLY A 41 -14.87 0.33 -1.84
N TYR A 42 -15.33 0.33 -3.09
CA TYR A 42 -16.53 1.06 -3.51
C TYR A 42 -17.84 0.57 -2.88
N SER A 43 -17.90 -0.66 -2.40
CA SER A 43 -19.06 -1.12 -1.62
C SER A 43 -19.23 -0.29 -0.34
N LEU A 44 -18.14 -0.04 0.38
CA LEU A 44 -18.12 0.83 1.55
C LEU A 44 -18.47 2.27 1.15
N VAL A 45 -17.80 2.82 0.14
CA VAL A 45 -17.99 4.20 -0.32
C VAL A 45 -19.44 4.47 -0.72
N ARG A 46 -20.07 3.58 -1.51
CA ARG A 46 -21.48 3.69 -1.90
C ARG A 46 -22.42 3.63 -0.70
N SER A 47 -22.13 2.75 0.26
CA SER A 47 -22.90 2.69 1.50
C SER A 47 -22.81 3.99 2.29
N VAL A 48 -21.63 4.60 2.36
CA VAL A 48 -21.42 5.89 3.03
C VAL A 48 -22.15 7.02 2.30
N VAL A 49 -22.00 7.13 0.98
CA VAL A 49 -22.72 8.14 0.16
C VAL A 49 -24.23 8.05 0.40
N SER A 50 -24.79 6.84 0.39
CA SER A 50 -26.22 6.61 0.65
C SER A 50 -26.60 6.97 2.09
N ARG A 51 -25.78 6.58 3.08
CA ARG A 51 -26.03 6.83 4.52
C ARG A 51 -26.09 8.33 4.84
N VAL A 52 -25.15 9.11 4.28
CA VAL A 52 -25.11 10.56 4.55
C VAL A 52 -26.02 11.37 3.61
N GLY A 53 -26.68 10.71 2.64
CA GLY A 53 -27.54 11.37 1.66
C GLY A 53 -26.80 12.35 0.77
N ALA A 54 -25.51 12.12 0.50
CA ALA A 54 -24.72 13.03 -0.30
C ALA A 54 -25.07 12.93 -1.79
N SER A 55 -25.20 14.08 -2.47
CA SER A 55 -25.29 14.12 -3.94
C SER A 55 -23.90 14.07 -4.55
N LEU A 56 -23.75 13.29 -5.63
CA LEU A 56 -22.49 13.24 -6.40
C LEU A 56 -22.15 14.60 -7.06
N GLU A 57 -23.15 15.47 -7.27
CA GLU A 57 -23.00 16.80 -7.83
C GLU A 57 -22.61 17.86 -6.78
N SER A 58 -22.66 17.51 -5.49
CA SER A 58 -22.30 18.42 -4.40
C SER A 58 -20.80 18.70 -4.42
N HIS A 59 -20.45 19.99 -4.42
CA HIS A 59 -19.07 20.44 -4.24
C HIS A 59 -18.61 20.16 -2.81
N VAL A 60 -17.46 19.49 -2.66
CA VAL A 60 -16.84 19.20 -1.36
C VAL A 60 -15.59 20.08 -1.24
N ALA A 61 -15.58 20.98 -0.27
CA ALA A 61 -14.52 21.98 -0.12
C ALA A 61 -13.14 21.32 0.09
N GLU A 62 -13.09 20.21 0.83
CA GLU A 62 -11.86 19.46 1.10
C GLU A 62 -11.23 18.86 -0.17
N PHE A 63 -12.03 18.63 -1.22
CA PHE A 63 -11.55 18.09 -2.50
C PHE A 63 -11.31 19.20 -3.55
N GLY A 64 -11.91 20.37 -3.36
CA GLY A 64 -11.93 21.45 -4.34
C GLY A 64 -12.71 21.12 -5.63
N ARG A 65 -13.51 20.05 -5.62
CA ARG A 65 -14.32 19.54 -6.73
C ARG A 65 -15.58 18.83 -6.23
N THR A 66 -16.43 18.35 -7.13
CA THR A 66 -17.62 17.61 -6.75
C THR A 66 -17.26 16.24 -6.18
N LEU A 67 -18.16 15.67 -5.37
CA LEU A 67 -17.99 14.31 -4.84
C LEU A 67 -17.87 13.29 -5.99
N GLY A 68 -18.67 13.45 -7.05
CA GLY A 68 -18.63 12.57 -8.22
C GLY A 68 -17.28 12.62 -8.94
N GLU A 69 -16.72 13.81 -9.15
CA GLU A 69 -15.39 13.98 -9.75
C GLU A 69 -14.30 13.32 -8.91
N GLU A 70 -14.35 13.49 -7.58
CA GLU A 70 -13.40 12.83 -6.68
C GLU A 70 -13.51 11.30 -6.74
N LEU A 71 -14.73 10.78 -6.70
CA LEU A 71 -14.95 9.34 -6.74
C LEU A 71 -14.68 8.71 -8.12
N LEU A 72 -14.68 9.49 -9.18
CA LEU A 72 -14.35 9.03 -10.54
C LEU A 72 -12.88 9.22 -10.91
N GLU A 73 -12.05 9.69 -9.98
CA GLU A 73 -10.60 9.85 -10.26
C GLU A 73 -10.01 8.52 -10.74
N PRO A 74 -9.42 8.48 -11.95
CA PRO A 74 -8.90 7.24 -12.52
C PRO A 74 -7.76 6.64 -11.68
N THR A 75 -7.68 5.33 -11.64
CA THR A 75 -6.53 4.61 -11.07
C THR A 75 -5.25 5.05 -11.75
N ARG A 76 -4.25 5.45 -10.96
CA ARG A 76 -2.93 5.85 -11.48
C ARG A 76 -2.25 4.68 -12.18
N LEU A 77 -1.69 4.94 -13.35
CA LEU A 77 -0.93 3.96 -14.13
C LEU A 77 0.55 3.99 -13.70
N TYR A 78 1.02 2.93 -13.07
CA TYR A 78 2.40 2.80 -12.60
C TYR A 78 3.29 1.99 -13.56
N THR A 79 2.71 1.34 -14.55
CA THR A 79 3.40 0.34 -15.40
C THR A 79 4.68 0.89 -16.02
N ARG A 80 4.62 2.06 -16.66
CA ARG A 80 5.78 2.66 -17.32
C ARG A 80 6.87 2.98 -16.31
N LEU A 81 6.51 3.65 -15.22
CA LEU A 81 7.44 4.01 -14.16
C LEU A 81 8.13 2.78 -13.57
N CYS A 82 7.36 1.72 -13.24
CA CYS A 82 7.94 0.48 -12.70
C CYS A 82 8.92 -0.18 -13.66
N LEU A 83 8.63 -0.18 -14.96
CA LEU A 83 9.54 -0.73 -15.98
C LEU A 83 10.81 0.12 -16.10
N ASP A 84 10.69 1.44 -16.16
CA ASP A 84 11.83 2.36 -16.25
C ASP A 84 12.75 2.24 -15.02
N LEU A 85 12.19 2.04 -13.83
CA LEU A 85 12.96 1.80 -12.61
C LEU A 85 13.73 0.47 -12.65
N VAL A 86 13.09 -0.61 -13.13
CA VAL A 86 13.78 -1.90 -13.29
C VAL A 86 14.86 -1.82 -14.36
N GLU A 87 14.64 -1.09 -15.43
CA GLU A 87 15.65 -0.86 -16.47
C GLU A 87 16.86 -0.11 -15.91
N ARG A 88 16.62 0.94 -15.11
CA ARG A 88 17.67 1.80 -14.56
C ARG A 88 18.46 1.14 -13.41
N PHE A 89 17.78 0.47 -12.48
CA PHE A 89 18.38 -0.05 -11.24
C PHE A 89 18.60 -1.57 -11.25
N GLY A 90 18.04 -2.27 -12.24
CA GLY A 90 18.12 -3.72 -12.34
C GLY A 90 17.38 -4.45 -11.22
N VAL A 91 17.38 -5.77 -11.32
CA VAL A 91 16.76 -6.66 -10.32
C VAL A 91 17.58 -6.79 -9.02
N GLY A 92 18.77 -6.26 -8.97
CA GLY A 92 19.57 -6.14 -7.75
C GLY A 92 19.27 -4.85 -6.98
N GLY A 93 18.59 -3.88 -7.61
CA GLY A 93 18.14 -2.64 -6.98
C GLY A 93 16.64 -2.69 -6.66
N ILE A 94 15.82 -3.21 -7.58
CA ILE A 94 14.38 -3.38 -7.40
C ILE A 94 14.11 -4.86 -7.15
N HIS A 95 13.59 -5.21 -5.98
CA HIS A 95 13.36 -6.59 -5.58
C HIS A 95 11.93 -7.05 -5.81
N ALA A 96 10.94 -6.19 -5.47
CA ALA A 96 9.54 -6.52 -5.66
C ALA A 96 8.68 -5.25 -5.83
N TYR A 97 7.52 -5.42 -6.46
CA TYR A 97 6.43 -4.45 -6.46
C TYR A 97 5.17 -5.05 -5.86
N SER A 98 4.42 -4.24 -5.12
CA SER A 98 3.10 -4.60 -4.61
C SER A 98 2.08 -3.53 -5.00
N HIS A 99 1.13 -3.87 -5.86
CA HIS A 99 0.00 -2.99 -6.18
C HIS A 99 -1.05 -3.09 -5.08
N VAL A 100 -1.37 -1.97 -4.45
CA VAL A 100 -2.33 -1.92 -3.36
C VAL A 100 -3.75 -1.92 -3.94
N THR A 101 -4.44 -3.03 -3.76
CA THR A 101 -5.79 -3.29 -4.25
C THR A 101 -6.71 -3.73 -3.10
N GLY A 102 -7.74 -4.52 -3.35
CA GLY A 102 -8.59 -5.08 -2.30
C GLY A 102 -7.77 -5.86 -1.26
N GLY A 103 -8.04 -5.59 0.01
CA GLY A 103 -7.26 -6.07 1.15
C GLY A 103 -6.26 -5.05 1.70
N GLY A 104 -6.13 -3.88 1.06
CA GLY A 104 -5.33 -2.77 1.55
C GLY A 104 -3.82 -2.98 1.49
N LEU A 105 -3.07 -2.04 2.06
CA LEU A 105 -1.61 -2.00 1.98
C LEU A 105 -0.96 -3.28 2.52
N ALA A 106 -1.27 -3.66 3.75
CA ALA A 106 -0.56 -4.73 4.44
C ALA A 106 -0.77 -6.10 3.80
N ALA A 107 -2.03 -6.45 3.46
CA ALA A 107 -2.34 -7.74 2.84
C ALA A 107 -1.76 -7.88 1.43
N ASN A 108 -1.58 -6.78 0.68
CA ASN A 108 -0.94 -6.82 -0.62
C ASN A 108 0.59 -6.87 -0.50
N LEU A 109 1.18 -6.06 0.38
CA LEU A 109 2.63 -6.04 0.59
C LEU A 109 3.14 -7.39 1.13
N SER A 110 2.44 -8.01 2.07
CA SER A 110 2.84 -9.31 2.64
C SER A 110 3.02 -10.42 1.59
N ARG A 111 2.31 -10.36 0.46
CA ARG A 111 2.39 -11.38 -0.61
C ARG A 111 3.70 -11.37 -1.38
N VAL A 112 4.41 -10.25 -1.37
CA VAL A 112 5.69 -10.09 -2.08
C VAL A 112 6.89 -10.19 -1.15
N LEU A 113 6.66 -10.52 0.13
CA LEU A 113 7.71 -10.76 1.11
C LEU A 113 7.92 -12.26 1.29
N PRO A 114 9.17 -12.72 1.46
CA PRO A 114 9.43 -14.12 1.75
C PRO A 114 8.94 -14.52 3.14
N GLN A 115 8.72 -15.80 3.35
CA GLN A 115 8.37 -16.34 4.65
C GLN A 115 9.42 -15.95 5.71
N GLY A 116 8.96 -15.49 6.88
CA GLY A 116 9.81 -15.02 7.96
C GLY A 116 10.29 -13.57 7.83
N ALA A 117 10.04 -12.90 6.69
CA ALA A 117 10.30 -11.48 6.57
C ALA A 117 9.12 -10.65 7.08
N ILE A 118 9.42 -9.52 7.70
CA ILE A 118 8.44 -8.56 8.23
C ILE A 118 8.77 -7.18 7.68
N ALA A 119 7.83 -6.59 6.95
CA ALA A 119 7.91 -5.17 6.61
C ALA A 119 7.31 -4.34 7.75
N THR A 120 8.10 -3.49 8.37
CA THR A 120 7.63 -2.52 9.35
C THR A 120 7.24 -1.24 8.63
N VAL A 121 6.00 -0.81 8.79
CA VAL A 121 5.39 0.34 8.10
C VAL A 121 4.87 1.33 9.12
N ASP A 122 5.33 2.58 9.04
CA ASP A 122 4.90 3.67 9.89
C ASP A 122 3.81 4.51 9.20
N ARG A 123 2.60 4.47 9.75
CA ARG A 123 1.43 5.25 9.28
C ARG A 123 1.65 6.76 9.32
N SER A 124 2.56 7.24 10.15
CA SER A 124 2.86 8.67 10.27
C SER A 124 3.71 9.22 9.13
N THR A 125 4.20 8.38 8.22
CA THR A 125 5.09 8.80 7.13
C THR A 125 4.37 9.55 6.02
N TRP A 126 3.03 9.50 5.96
CA TRP A 126 2.26 10.23 4.94
C TRP A 126 0.99 10.84 5.50
N THR A 127 0.45 11.80 4.76
CA THR A 127 -0.87 12.38 4.99
C THR A 127 -1.90 11.65 4.14
N VAL A 128 -2.92 11.11 4.78
CA VAL A 128 -4.00 10.41 4.08
C VAL A 128 -4.82 11.43 3.28
N PRO A 129 -5.08 11.20 1.98
CA PRO A 129 -5.91 12.09 1.17
C PRO A 129 -7.31 12.30 1.76
N ALA A 130 -7.85 13.50 1.59
CA ALA A 130 -9.11 13.94 2.21
C ALA A 130 -10.31 13.02 1.94
N VAL A 131 -10.36 12.38 0.76
CA VAL A 131 -11.46 11.47 0.40
C VAL A 131 -11.58 10.30 1.37
N PHE A 132 -10.48 9.79 1.90
CA PHE A 132 -10.53 8.69 2.89
C PHE A 132 -11.06 9.16 4.23
N ASP A 133 -10.71 10.36 4.67
CA ASP A 133 -11.26 10.91 5.91
C ASP A 133 -12.75 11.26 5.76
N TRP A 134 -13.15 11.72 4.59
CA TRP A 134 -14.56 11.93 4.26
C TRP A 134 -15.37 10.62 4.37
N VAL A 135 -14.85 9.52 3.80
CA VAL A 135 -15.46 8.18 3.91
C VAL A 135 -15.48 7.72 5.37
N ARG A 136 -14.39 7.91 6.10
CA ARG A 136 -14.26 7.53 7.51
C ARG A 136 -15.32 8.22 8.37
N ARG A 137 -15.41 9.54 8.30
CA ARG A 137 -16.37 10.36 9.06
C ARG A 137 -17.81 10.04 8.67
N GLY A 138 -18.11 10.00 7.37
CA GLY A 138 -19.46 9.72 6.87
C GLY A 138 -19.92 8.29 7.18
N GLY A 139 -19.00 7.33 7.20
CA GLY A 139 -19.25 5.93 7.51
C GLY A 139 -19.24 5.60 8.99
N ASP A 140 -18.73 6.49 9.84
CA ASP A 140 -18.42 6.21 11.25
C ASP A 140 -17.55 4.96 11.39
N VAL A 141 -16.48 4.89 10.54
CA VAL A 141 -15.54 3.77 10.49
C VAL A 141 -14.22 4.20 11.10
N THR A 142 -13.52 3.27 11.71
CA THR A 142 -12.15 3.50 12.20
C THR A 142 -11.14 3.42 11.07
N TRP A 143 -9.96 4.01 11.24
CA TRP A 143 -8.85 3.84 10.29
C TRP A 143 -8.51 2.36 10.09
N VAL A 144 -8.44 1.60 11.18
CA VAL A 144 -8.20 0.14 11.15
C VAL A 144 -9.24 -0.59 10.30
N GLY A 145 -10.53 -0.23 10.43
CA GLY A 145 -11.60 -0.83 9.61
C GLY A 145 -11.49 -0.51 8.11
N MET A 146 -10.78 0.56 7.74
CA MET A 146 -10.54 0.95 6.36
C MET A 146 -9.28 0.33 5.75
N GLU A 147 -8.27 0.00 6.59
CA GLU A 147 -6.97 -0.57 6.15
C GLU A 147 -7.12 -1.84 5.30
N ASP A 148 -8.13 -2.64 5.59
CA ASP A 148 -8.35 -3.93 4.91
C ASP A 148 -9.13 -3.79 3.58
N SER A 149 -9.57 -2.59 3.25
CA SER A 149 -10.45 -2.35 2.08
C SER A 149 -9.95 -1.27 1.14
N LEU A 150 -9.22 -0.28 1.65
CA LEU A 150 -8.82 0.93 0.94
C LEU A 150 -7.30 1.10 0.93
N ASN A 151 -6.79 1.81 -0.07
CA ASN A 151 -5.36 2.05 -0.24
C ASN A 151 -4.81 3.17 0.67
N LEU A 152 -5.67 3.99 1.26
CA LEU A 152 -5.37 5.11 2.16
C LEU A 152 -4.26 6.07 1.65
N GLY A 153 -4.16 6.21 0.33
CA GLY A 153 -3.19 7.10 -0.32
C GLY A 153 -1.94 6.40 -0.87
N VAL A 154 -1.78 5.10 -0.63
CA VAL A 154 -0.67 4.29 -1.15
C VAL A 154 -1.16 3.39 -2.28
N GLY A 155 -0.83 3.71 -3.53
CA GLY A 155 -1.32 2.93 -4.67
C GLY A 155 -0.38 1.81 -5.12
N MET A 156 0.93 2.03 -5.01
CA MET A 156 1.97 1.06 -5.35
C MET A 156 3.08 1.10 -4.31
N VAL A 157 3.69 -0.03 -4.03
CA VAL A 157 4.87 -0.15 -3.17
C VAL A 157 6.01 -0.78 -3.96
N ALA A 158 7.21 -0.24 -3.82
CA ALA A 158 8.45 -0.86 -4.26
C ALA A 158 9.24 -1.33 -3.04
N VAL A 159 9.73 -2.57 -3.06
CA VAL A 159 10.73 -3.09 -2.13
C VAL A 159 12.06 -3.05 -2.85
N VAL A 160 13.01 -2.30 -2.30
CA VAL A 160 14.26 -1.96 -2.98
C VAL A 160 15.46 -2.18 -2.07
N SER A 161 16.62 -2.49 -2.67
CA SER A 161 17.88 -2.55 -1.92
C SER A 161 18.16 -1.20 -1.24
N ALA A 162 18.59 -1.25 0.03
CA ALA A 162 18.99 -0.05 0.77
C ALA A 162 20.07 0.79 0.05
N SER A 163 20.93 0.14 -0.73
CA SER A 163 22.03 0.80 -1.45
C SER A 163 21.56 1.77 -2.54
N VAL A 164 20.36 1.60 -3.09
CA VAL A 164 19.81 2.46 -4.17
C VAL A 164 18.53 3.18 -3.77
N ALA A 165 18.05 3.01 -2.53
CA ALA A 165 16.75 3.49 -2.10
C ALA A 165 16.56 5.00 -2.29
N SER A 166 17.56 5.82 -1.99
CA SER A 166 17.50 7.28 -2.18
C SER A 166 17.42 7.67 -3.65
N GLU A 167 18.12 6.96 -4.52
CA GLU A 167 18.13 7.23 -5.96
C GLU A 167 16.81 6.78 -6.60
N VAL A 168 16.26 5.64 -6.17
CA VAL A 168 14.94 5.16 -6.59
C VAL A 168 13.86 6.15 -6.17
N LEU A 169 13.88 6.61 -4.92
CA LEU A 169 12.94 7.60 -4.40
C LEU A 169 12.99 8.90 -5.22
N SER A 170 14.19 9.39 -5.53
CA SER A 170 14.37 10.59 -6.37
C SER A 170 13.80 10.38 -7.76
N ALA A 171 14.10 9.22 -8.40
CA ALA A 171 13.63 8.91 -9.74
C ALA A 171 12.08 8.83 -9.83
N ILE A 172 11.42 8.30 -8.80
CA ILE A 172 9.95 8.26 -8.74
C ILE A 172 9.38 9.68 -8.65
N ASN A 173 9.93 10.51 -7.77
CA ASN A 173 9.46 11.89 -7.60
C ASN A 173 9.74 12.74 -8.85
N GLU A 174 10.89 12.58 -9.52
CA GLU A 174 11.23 13.22 -10.80
C GLU A 174 10.26 12.83 -11.92
N ALA A 175 9.73 11.59 -11.89
CA ALA A 175 8.69 11.13 -12.81
C ALA A 175 7.29 11.69 -12.49
N GLY A 176 7.15 12.58 -11.50
CA GLY A 176 5.90 13.24 -11.14
C GLY A 176 4.95 12.40 -10.28
N VAL A 177 5.44 11.32 -9.69
CA VAL A 177 4.69 10.52 -8.71
C VAL A 177 5.23 10.80 -7.33
N ALA A 178 4.41 11.36 -6.45
CA ALA A 178 4.82 11.55 -5.06
C ALA A 178 5.16 10.20 -4.41
N ALA A 179 6.34 10.13 -3.80
CA ALA A 179 6.84 8.92 -3.17
C ALA A 179 7.57 9.24 -1.88
N TRP A 180 7.57 8.27 -0.97
CA TRP A 180 8.23 8.39 0.34
C TRP A 180 8.62 7.00 0.87
N VAL A 181 9.53 6.98 1.85
CA VAL A 181 9.87 5.75 2.57
C VAL A 181 8.74 5.44 3.57
N LEU A 182 8.15 4.25 3.44
CA LEU A 182 7.16 3.70 4.39
C LEU A 182 7.82 3.04 5.59
N GLY A 183 8.98 2.42 5.37
CA GLY A 183 9.66 1.63 6.35
C GLY A 183 10.70 0.70 5.75
N SER A 184 10.95 -0.42 6.40
CA SER A 184 11.98 -1.38 5.98
C SER A 184 11.54 -2.83 6.20
N VAL A 185 12.22 -3.75 5.53
CA VAL A 185 12.07 -5.19 5.71
C VAL A 185 13.11 -5.67 6.72
N THR A 186 12.67 -6.49 7.67
CA THR A 186 13.53 -7.19 8.61
C THR A 186 13.15 -8.67 8.67
N SER A 187 14.11 -9.53 9.00
CA SER A 187 13.81 -10.91 9.33
C SER A 187 13.30 -10.98 10.77
N ALA A 188 12.27 -11.79 11.01
CA ALA A 188 11.91 -12.13 12.39
C ALA A 188 13.12 -12.80 13.08
N GLY A 189 13.39 -12.41 14.32
CA GLY A 189 14.41 -13.08 15.15
C GLY A 189 14.09 -14.58 15.28
N ALA A 190 15.10 -15.38 15.53
CA ALA A 190 14.94 -16.83 15.74
C ALA A 190 13.97 -17.17 16.91
N ASP A 191 13.77 -16.22 17.81
CA ASP A 191 12.84 -16.25 18.94
C ASP A 191 11.43 -15.69 18.59
N GLY A 192 11.20 -15.33 17.33
CA GLY A 192 9.95 -14.73 16.86
C GLY A 192 9.77 -13.27 17.30
N THR A 193 10.85 -12.56 17.64
CA THR A 193 10.77 -11.12 17.97
C THR A 193 10.91 -10.22 16.76
N VAL A 194 10.28 -9.05 16.82
CA VAL A 194 10.46 -7.95 15.87
C VAL A 194 11.22 -6.82 16.57
N ALA A 195 12.32 -6.39 15.97
CA ALA A 195 13.17 -5.35 16.53
C ALA A 195 12.35 -4.07 16.85
N GLY A 196 12.40 -3.64 18.11
CA GLY A 196 11.68 -2.47 18.59
C GLY A 196 10.20 -2.71 18.97
N PHE A 197 9.63 -3.90 18.70
CA PHE A 197 8.20 -4.17 18.91
C PHE A 197 7.92 -5.40 19.80
N GLY A 198 8.91 -6.23 20.11
CA GLY A 198 8.74 -7.42 20.95
C GLY A 198 8.31 -8.67 20.18
N SER A 199 7.67 -9.62 20.86
CA SER A 199 7.28 -10.91 20.27
C SER A 199 6.11 -10.77 19.29
N VAL A 200 6.20 -11.47 18.15
CA VAL A 200 5.11 -11.57 17.15
C VAL A 200 3.79 -12.05 17.80
N SER A 201 3.87 -12.95 18.80
CA SER A 201 2.68 -13.42 19.53
C SER A 201 1.97 -12.32 20.31
N ASP A 202 2.72 -11.35 20.82
CA ASP A 202 2.17 -10.25 21.63
C ASP A 202 1.59 -9.14 20.75
N LEU A 203 2.10 -9.01 19.50
CA LEU A 203 1.66 -8.00 18.52
C LEU A 203 0.33 -8.36 17.85
N SER A 204 -0.11 -9.60 17.96
CA SER A 204 -1.42 -10.03 17.44
C SER A 204 -2.61 -9.59 18.30
N ALA A 205 -2.37 -9.04 19.50
CA ALA A 205 -3.38 -8.52 20.40
C ALA A 205 -3.50 -6.99 20.24
N ASP A 206 -4.57 -6.54 19.66
CA ASP A 206 -4.91 -5.19 19.18
C ASP A 206 -5.09 -4.11 20.29
N SER A 207 -4.13 -3.94 21.18
CA SER A 207 -4.24 -2.97 22.28
C SER A 207 -3.32 -1.74 22.20
N SER A 208 -2.39 -1.70 21.21
CA SER A 208 -1.36 -0.65 21.12
C SER A 208 -1.38 0.18 19.83
N GLY A 209 -2.41 0.04 18.98
CA GLY A 209 -2.41 0.65 17.64
C GLY A 209 -1.41 0.00 16.67
N VAL A 210 -0.73 -1.05 17.09
CA VAL A 210 0.18 -1.87 16.26
C VAL A 210 -0.58 -3.06 15.72
N ARG A 211 -0.53 -3.30 14.40
CA ARG A 211 -1.16 -4.45 13.75
C ARG A 211 -0.13 -5.26 12.99
N LEU A 212 -0.12 -6.56 13.22
CA LEU A 212 0.64 -7.51 12.42
C LEU A 212 -0.30 -8.26 11.48
N ILE A 213 -0.09 -8.14 10.18
CA ILE A 213 -0.88 -8.79 9.14
C ILE A 213 0.02 -9.78 8.40
N SER A 214 -0.29 -11.06 8.52
CA SER A 214 0.38 -12.13 7.77
C SER A 214 -0.36 -12.44 6.47
N GLY A 215 0.36 -12.84 5.44
CA GLY A 215 -0.25 -13.24 4.17
C GLY A 215 -1.12 -14.49 4.33
N THR A 216 -2.40 -14.41 3.91
CA THR A 216 -3.42 -15.43 4.21
C THR A 216 -3.90 -16.25 3.03
N LYS A 217 -3.49 -15.97 1.81
CA LYS A 217 -4.04 -16.65 0.62
C LYS A 217 -3.06 -17.63 -0.02
N GLY A 218 -2.91 -18.82 0.60
CA GLY A 218 -2.33 -20.00 -0.07
C GLY A 218 -0.84 -19.91 -0.46
N VAL A 219 -0.18 -18.82 -0.11
CA VAL A 219 1.23 -18.55 -0.41
C VAL A 219 1.96 -18.48 0.91
N GLN A 220 3.16 -19.05 0.96
CA GLN A 220 4.09 -18.81 2.05
C GLN A 220 4.58 -17.36 1.92
N ALA A 221 3.87 -16.44 2.55
CA ALA A 221 4.13 -15.01 2.50
C ALA A 221 4.74 -14.53 3.82
N GLY A 222 5.40 -13.38 3.79
CA GLY A 222 5.86 -12.70 4.98
C GLY A 222 4.72 -11.99 5.72
N ALA A 223 5.07 -11.08 6.60
CA ALA A 223 4.12 -10.28 7.36
C ALA A 223 4.39 -8.77 7.22
N VAL A 224 3.39 -7.97 7.53
CA VAL A 224 3.51 -6.51 7.61
C VAL A 224 3.08 -6.06 8.99
N LEU A 225 3.94 -5.30 9.65
CA LEU A 225 3.68 -4.67 10.93
C LEU A 225 3.36 -3.20 10.67
N LEU A 226 2.11 -2.81 10.94
CA LEU A 226 1.66 -1.42 10.86
C LEU A 226 1.73 -0.79 12.24
N HIS A 227 2.37 0.37 12.34
CA HIS A 227 2.45 1.16 13.58
C HIS A 227 2.27 2.65 13.32
N GLY A 228 2.29 3.48 14.37
CA GLY A 228 2.08 4.90 14.26
C GLY A 228 0.62 5.30 13.98
N GLU A 229 0.36 6.59 13.92
CA GLU A 229 -0.97 7.15 13.67
C GLU A 229 -1.03 7.83 12.30
N TYR A 230 -2.18 7.76 11.64
CA TYR A 230 -2.41 8.46 10.38
C TYR A 230 -2.44 9.98 10.59
N ARG A 231 -1.81 10.70 9.67
CA ARG A 231 -1.98 12.15 9.53
C ARG A 231 -3.14 12.41 8.57
N VAL A 232 -4.00 13.33 8.94
CA VAL A 232 -5.12 13.80 8.13
C VAL A 232 -4.80 15.21 7.66
N GLY A 233 -4.99 15.49 6.38
CA GLY A 233 -4.77 16.81 5.78
C GLY A 233 -5.97 17.74 5.91
#